data_4cc0fc37df4e7f5164152e948ee3a4b2
#
_entry.id   4cc0fc37df4e7f5164152e948ee3a4b2
#
_cell.length_a   1.000
_cell.length_b   1.000
_cell.length_c   1.000
_cell.angle_alpha   90.00
_cell.angle_beta   90.00
_cell.angle_gamma   90.00
#
_symmetry.space_group_name_H-M   'P 1'
#
loop_
_entity.id
_entity.type
_entity.pdbx_description
1 polymer ?
#
loop_
_entity_poly.entity_id
_entity_poly.type
_entity_poly.pdbx_seq_one_letter_code
_entity_poly.pdbx_strand_id
1 'polypeptide(L)'
;RPRLSKLVIKNFRAIGSIPVEIELDDIVVLVGPNNVGKSSILRAYEVVMSDGSKEGQLNLDDFPNSIVNPDALPEIELHTIVYENLPAEKWIDKSTGENLIRERWIWSAPGKPKRNGYDNVIQDWAETGMPWGAANVANSRRPLPHKVDAFSNPEVQSKAIVDLLSAIINDRVKSFRTLENTEDGELTEFQKLLEQVKNIQSTIIEESKDEIKKAEEGIS
;
A
#
# COMPACT_ATOMS: atom_id res chain seq x y z
N ARG A 1 4.52 -11.53 -7.51
CA ARG A 1 3.82 -10.32 -7.01
C ARG A 1 4.72 -9.11 -7.15
N PRO A 2 4.19 -7.91 -7.42
CA PRO A 2 5.00 -6.70 -7.44
C PRO A 2 5.59 -6.46 -6.05
N ARG A 3 6.80 -5.88 -6.00
CA ARG A 3 7.52 -5.51 -4.79
C ARG A 3 7.84 -4.02 -4.84
N LEU A 4 7.58 -3.31 -3.77
CA LEU A 4 8.05 -1.94 -3.62
C LEU A 4 9.54 -1.99 -3.28
N SER A 5 10.34 -1.12 -3.88
CA SER A 5 11.79 -1.12 -3.65
C SER A 5 12.31 0.16 -3.01
N LYS A 6 11.69 1.32 -3.33
CA LYS A 6 12.14 2.60 -2.76
C LYS A 6 10.99 3.60 -2.68
N LEU A 7 11.00 4.41 -1.64
CA LEU A 7 10.17 5.60 -1.48
C LEU A 7 11.10 6.82 -1.30
N VAL A 8 10.89 7.85 -2.12
CA VAL A 8 11.63 9.12 -2.04
C VAL A 8 10.64 10.23 -1.74
N ILE A 9 10.93 11.06 -0.74
CA ILE A 9 10.02 12.10 -0.24
C ILE A 9 10.75 13.42 -0.17
N LYS A 10 10.13 14.48 -0.69
CA LYS A 10 10.67 15.83 -0.69
C LYS A 10 9.58 16.86 -0.43
N ASN A 11 9.89 17.90 0.33
CA ASN A 11 8.97 19.01 0.64
C ASN A 11 7.61 18.54 1.18
N PHE A 12 7.60 17.60 2.10
CA PHE A 12 6.36 17.00 2.57
C PHE A 12 6.32 17.00 4.11
N ARG A 13 5.38 17.70 4.70
CA ARG A 13 5.25 17.89 6.16
C ARG A 13 6.57 18.35 6.79
N ALA A 14 7.16 17.52 7.68
CA ALA A 14 8.44 17.79 8.33
C ALA A 14 9.67 17.54 7.45
N ILE A 15 9.49 16.98 6.25
CA ILE A 15 10.57 16.68 5.31
C ILE A 15 10.77 17.90 4.41
N GLY A 16 12.00 18.42 4.40
CA GLY A 16 12.37 19.60 3.63
C GLY A 16 12.80 19.32 2.18
N SER A 17 13.63 20.25 1.65
CA SER A 17 14.09 20.19 0.26
C SER A 17 15.15 19.12 -0.01
N ILE A 18 15.82 18.61 1.00
CA ILE A 18 16.72 17.47 0.88
C ILE A 18 15.86 16.21 0.88
N PRO A 19 15.88 15.41 -0.21
CA PRO A 19 15.06 14.21 -0.28
C PRO A 19 15.42 13.21 0.81
N VAL A 20 14.40 12.58 1.38
CA VAL A 20 14.54 11.41 2.26
C VAL A 20 14.26 10.17 1.41
N GLU A 21 15.24 9.30 1.30
CA GLU A 21 15.15 8.04 0.57
C GLU A 21 15.02 6.87 1.54
N ILE A 22 14.06 6.01 1.29
CA ILE A 22 13.80 4.82 2.10
C ILE A 22 13.80 3.61 1.19
N GLU A 23 14.76 2.73 1.39
CA GLU A 23 14.74 1.41 0.76
C GLU A 23 13.60 0.60 1.40
N LEU A 24 12.75 0.05 0.54
CA LEU A 24 11.61 -0.76 0.95
C LEU A 24 11.95 -2.23 0.75
N ASP A 25 11.91 -2.97 1.85
CA ASP A 25 12.12 -4.41 1.90
C ASP A 25 10.91 -5.07 2.57
N ASP A 26 10.97 -6.37 2.82
CA ASP A 26 9.89 -7.13 3.47
C ASP A 26 9.49 -6.53 4.83
N ILE A 27 10.46 -6.00 5.55
CA ILE A 27 10.26 -5.32 6.84
C ILE A 27 11.09 -4.04 6.87
N VAL A 28 10.43 -2.91 7.09
CA VAL A 28 11.08 -1.61 7.32
C VAL A 28 10.71 -1.08 8.70
N VAL A 29 11.72 -0.79 9.52
CA VAL A 29 11.52 -0.26 10.86
C VAL A 29 12.01 1.19 10.94
N LEU A 30 11.08 2.12 11.20
CA LEU A 30 11.39 3.53 11.38
C LEU A 30 11.66 3.83 12.86
N VAL A 31 12.91 4.15 13.22
CA VAL A 31 13.36 4.44 14.58
C VAL A 31 13.84 5.89 14.68
N GLY A 32 13.59 6.52 15.79
CA GLY A 32 14.08 7.87 16.06
C GLY A 32 13.21 8.63 17.04
N PRO A 33 13.66 9.81 17.53
CA PRO A 33 12.89 10.67 18.40
C PRO A 33 11.53 11.10 17.82
N ASN A 34 10.66 11.67 18.66
CA ASN A 34 9.44 12.29 18.15
C ASN A 34 9.78 13.51 17.29
N ASN A 35 8.93 13.81 16.31
CA ASN A 35 9.05 14.93 15.36
C ASN A 35 10.21 14.87 14.34
N VAL A 36 10.90 13.74 14.17
CA VAL A 36 11.94 13.58 13.13
C VAL A 36 11.38 13.15 11.75
N GLY A 37 10.06 13.20 11.57
CA GLY A 37 9.46 12.90 10.27
C GLY A 37 8.96 11.47 10.07
N LYS A 38 9.02 10.56 11.07
CA LYS A 38 8.50 9.18 10.93
C LYS A 38 7.04 9.12 10.45
N SER A 39 6.18 9.92 11.08
CA SER A 39 4.78 10.03 10.68
C SER A 39 4.60 10.65 9.28
N SER A 40 5.53 11.51 8.85
CA SER A 40 5.54 12.06 7.49
C SER A 40 5.85 10.97 6.47
N ILE A 41 6.78 10.07 6.76
CA ILE A 41 7.11 8.92 5.92
C ILE A 41 5.91 7.98 5.77
N LEU A 42 5.27 7.61 6.88
CA LEU A 42 4.09 6.74 6.86
C LEU A 42 2.93 7.40 6.08
N ARG A 43 2.72 8.71 6.28
CA ARG A 43 1.69 9.44 5.52
C ARG A 43 2.03 9.54 4.03
N ALA A 44 3.29 9.77 3.66
CA ALA A 44 3.73 9.78 2.27
C ALA A 44 3.46 8.42 1.58
N TYR A 45 3.79 7.33 2.25
CA TYR A 45 3.48 5.98 1.79
C TYR A 45 1.96 5.78 1.59
N GLU A 46 1.15 6.12 2.60
CA GLU A 46 -0.32 6.00 2.53
C GLU A 46 -0.89 6.77 1.34
N VAL A 47 -0.45 8.00 1.12
CA VAL A 47 -0.95 8.89 0.06
C VAL A 47 -0.72 8.29 -1.32
N VAL A 48 0.51 7.82 -1.63
CA VAL A 48 0.82 7.29 -2.97
C VAL A 48 0.21 5.92 -3.21
N MET A 49 0.04 5.12 -2.15
CA MET A 49 -0.62 3.81 -2.24
C MET A 49 -2.15 3.93 -2.36
N SER A 50 -2.70 5.08 -1.98
CA SER A 50 -4.14 5.39 -2.06
C SER A 50 -4.48 6.36 -3.20
N ASP A 51 -3.60 6.51 -4.20
CA ASP A 51 -3.81 7.39 -5.36
C ASP A 51 -5.17 7.14 -6.02
N GLY A 52 -5.87 8.22 -6.36
CA GLY A 52 -7.23 8.17 -6.92
C GLY A 52 -8.35 8.11 -5.88
N SER A 53 -8.06 7.88 -4.60
CA SER A 53 -9.01 7.93 -3.49
C SER A 53 -8.96 9.28 -2.75
N LYS A 54 -9.80 9.43 -1.72
CA LYS A 54 -9.77 10.60 -0.84
C LYS A 54 -8.50 10.60 0.04
N GLU A 55 -8.04 9.44 0.47
CA GLU A 55 -6.84 9.24 1.28
C GLU A 55 -5.57 9.60 0.51
N GLY A 56 -5.58 9.46 -0.84
CA GLY A 56 -4.51 9.86 -1.74
C GLY A 56 -4.45 11.37 -2.05
N GLN A 57 -5.29 12.19 -1.40
CA GLN A 57 -5.27 13.63 -1.53
C GLN A 57 -4.52 14.29 -0.37
N LEU A 58 -3.86 15.41 -0.63
CA LEU A 58 -3.23 16.21 0.42
C LEU A 58 -4.17 17.27 0.98
N ASN A 59 -4.05 17.49 2.28
CA ASN A 59 -4.57 18.68 2.95
C ASN A 59 -3.46 19.74 3.05
N LEU A 60 -3.81 20.95 3.45
CA LEU A 60 -2.83 22.03 3.61
C LEU A 60 -1.73 21.68 4.63
N ASP A 61 -2.08 20.92 5.68
CA ASP A 61 -1.11 20.47 6.72
C ASP A 61 -0.10 19.43 6.21
N ASP A 62 -0.30 18.88 5.03
CA ASP A 62 0.67 18.00 4.38
C ASP A 62 1.76 18.80 3.63
N PHE A 63 1.57 20.11 3.42
CA PHE A 63 2.57 21.01 2.87
C PHE A 63 3.51 21.52 3.98
N PRO A 64 4.80 21.77 3.68
CA PRO A 64 5.73 22.33 4.67
C PRO A 64 5.19 23.64 5.26
N ASN A 65 5.18 23.74 6.58
CA ASN A 65 4.63 24.88 7.34
C ASN A 65 3.17 25.22 7.02
N SER A 66 2.39 24.25 6.49
CA SER A 66 0.99 24.43 6.04
C SER A 66 0.84 25.58 5.00
N ILE A 67 1.85 25.74 4.13
CA ILE A 67 1.89 26.77 3.08
C ILE A 67 2.17 26.11 1.73
N VAL A 68 1.41 26.49 0.69
CA VAL A 68 1.72 26.12 -0.68
C VAL A 68 2.81 27.04 -1.23
N ASN A 69 4.01 26.51 -1.38
CA ASN A 69 5.14 27.23 -2.00
C ASN A 69 5.41 26.65 -3.39
N PRO A 70 5.22 27.41 -4.49
CA PRO A 70 5.45 26.92 -5.84
C PRO A 70 6.89 26.44 -6.12
N ASP A 71 7.87 26.99 -5.39
CA ASP A 71 9.28 26.61 -5.53
C ASP A 71 9.67 25.39 -4.70
N ALA A 72 8.77 24.90 -3.85
CA ALA A 72 8.99 23.77 -2.94
C ALA A 72 7.74 22.92 -2.79
N LEU A 73 7.25 22.40 -3.90
CA LEU A 73 6.05 21.56 -3.93
C LEU A 73 6.33 20.18 -3.30
N PRO A 74 5.35 19.60 -2.59
CA PRO A 74 5.43 18.22 -2.15
C PRO A 74 5.62 17.27 -3.33
N GLU A 75 6.64 16.43 -3.23
CA GLU A 75 6.98 15.43 -4.24
C GLU A 75 7.26 14.09 -3.55
N ILE A 76 6.65 13.04 -4.08
CA ILE A 76 6.87 11.68 -3.60
C ILE A 76 7.11 10.78 -4.80
N GLU A 77 8.21 10.03 -4.79
CA GLU A 77 8.49 8.98 -5.76
C GLU A 77 8.28 7.61 -5.14
N LEU A 78 7.76 6.68 -5.93
CA LEU A 78 7.66 5.27 -5.57
C LEU A 78 8.30 4.42 -6.67
N HIS A 79 9.19 3.54 -6.26
CA HIS A 79 9.84 2.58 -7.12
C HIS A 79 9.21 1.20 -6.89
N THR A 80 8.77 0.57 -7.97
CA THR A 80 8.09 -0.74 -7.93
C THR A 80 8.78 -1.71 -8.88
N ILE A 81 9.11 -2.89 -8.39
CA ILE A 81 9.60 -4.01 -9.20
C ILE A 81 8.41 -4.89 -9.56
N VAL A 82 8.28 -5.19 -10.84
CA VAL A 82 7.14 -5.96 -11.36
C VAL A 82 7.60 -7.17 -12.18
N TYR A 83 6.84 -8.24 -12.09
CA TYR A 83 7.15 -9.51 -12.77
C TYR A 83 6.08 -9.86 -13.80
N GLU A 84 4.87 -9.33 -13.64
CA GLU A 84 3.70 -9.61 -14.47
C GLU A 84 2.96 -8.32 -14.80
N ASN A 85 2.15 -8.35 -15.87
CA ASN A 85 1.33 -7.20 -16.29
C ASN A 85 2.15 -5.92 -16.47
N LEU A 86 3.29 -6.07 -17.14
CA LEU A 86 4.23 -5.00 -17.40
C LEU A 86 3.56 -3.84 -18.16
N PRO A 87 3.90 -2.59 -17.84
CA PRO A 87 3.49 -1.44 -18.64
C PRO A 87 4.29 -1.36 -19.96
N ALA A 88 4.09 -0.32 -20.75
CA ALA A 88 4.89 -0.08 -21.95
C ALA A 88 6.39 -0.02 -21.60
N GLU A 89 7.23 -0.54 -22.49
CA GLU A 89 8.66 -0.78 -22.26
C GLU A 89 9.45 0.48 -21.87
N LYS A 90 9.04 1.64 -22.36
CA LYS A 90 9.65 2.93 -22.01
C LYS A 90 9.62 3.27 -20.51
N TRP A 91 8.69 2.67 -19.75
CA TRP A 91 8.57 2.85 -18.30
C TRP A 91 9.43 1.89 -17.48
N ILE A 92 10.07 0.92 -18.13
CA ILE A 92 10.77 -0.17 -17.46
C ILE A 92 12.28 0.07 -17.50
N ASP A 93 12.88 0.21 -16.33
CA ASP A 93 14.34 0.17 -16.17
C ASP A 93 14.76 -1.28 -15.89
N LYS A 94 15.62 -1.81 -16.79
CA LYS A 94 16.18 -3.17 -16.69
C LYS A 94 17.66 -3.17 -16.27
N SER A 95 18.20 -2.03 -15.89
CA SER A 95 19.65 -1.87 -15.59
C SER A 95 20.11 -2.74 -14.42
N THR A 96 19.21 -3.04 -13.49
CA THR A 96 19.49 -3.90 -12.32
C THR A 96 19.20 -5.39 -12.55
N GLY A 97 18.71 -5.77 -13.74
CA GLY A 97 18.24 -7.12 -14.06
C GLY A 97 16.80 -7.40 -13.62
N GLU A 98 16.13 -6.44 -13.00
CA GLU A 98 14.71 -6.48 -12.63
C GLU A 98 13.91 -5.47 -13.45
N ASN A 99 12.59 -5.63 -13.52
CA ASN A 99 11.73 -4.65 -14.19
C ASN A 99 11.32 -3.57 -13.19
N LEU A 100 12.17 -2.54 -13.07
CA LEU A 100 11.94 -1.43 -12.17
C LEU A 100 11.11 -0.35 -12.86
N ILE A 101 10.07 0.13 -12.17
CA ILE A 101 9.19 1.21 -12.61
C ILE A 101 9.24 2.32 -11.58
N ARG A 102 9.41 3.54 -12.05
CA ARG A 102 9.45 4.73 -11.21
C ARG A 102 8.27 5.62 -11.51
N GLU A 103 7.53 6.01 -10.48
CA GLU A 103 6.40 6.92 -10.55
C GLU A 103 6.59 8.07 -9.57
N ARG A 104 6.09 9.25 -9.92
CA ARG A 104 6.19 10.46 -9.11
C ARG A 104 4.85 11.16 -9.00
N TRP A 105 4.53 11.61 -7.80
CA TRP A 105 3.36 12.42 -7.48
C TRP A 105 3.81 13.80 -7.01
N ILE A 106 3.24 14.86 -7.59
CA ILE A 106 3.51 16.26 -7.24
C ILE A 106 2.18 16.95 -6.97
N TRP A 107 2.12 17.73 -5.89
CA TRP A 107 0.94 18.50 -5.53
C TRP A 107 1.22 20.00 -5.64
N SER A 108 0.55 20.70 -6.57
CA SER A 108 0.59 22.15 -6.69
C SER A 108 -0.39 22.89 -5.79
N ALA A 109 -1.34 22.16 -5.19
CA ALA A 109 -2.34 22.66 -4.25
C ALA A 109 -2.87 21.47 -3.42
N PRO A 110 -3.58 21.72 -2.29
CA PRO A 110 -4.35 20.70 -1.62
C PRO A 110 -5.29 19.97 -2.57
N GLY A 111 -5.45 18.67 -2.40
CA GLY A 111 -6.26 17.81 -3.26
C GLY A 111 -5.47 16.76 -4.01
N LYS A 112 -5.81 16.54 -5.28
CA LYS A 112 -5.24 15.48 -6.11
C LYS A 112 -3.83 15.81 -6.61
N PRO A 113 -2.94 14.82 -6.74
CA PRO A 113 -1.63 14.99 -7.34
C PRO A 113 -1.68 15.03 -8.87
N LYS A 114 -0.62 15.55 -9.45
CA LYS A 114 -0.19 15.18 -10.81
C LYS A 114 0.73 13.98 -10.68
N ARG A 115 0.38 12.84 -11.32
CA ARG A 115 1.21 11.64 -11.38
C ARG A 115 1.91 11.54 -12.73
N ASN A 116 3.21 11.25 -12.71
CA ASN A 116 4.04 11.05 -13.89
C ASN A 116 4.85 9.75 -13.74
N GLY A 117 5.14 9.11 -14.89
CA GLY A 117 6.12 8.03 -14.97
C GLY A 117 7.50 8.55 -15.37
N TYR A 118 8.56 7.85 -14.96
CA TYR A 118 9.90 8.07 -15.48
C TYR A 118 10.04 7.33 -16.81
N ASP A 119 10.36 8.08 -17.87
CA ASP A 119 10.54 7.54 -19.22
C ASP A 119 12.03 7.24 -19.45
N ASN A 120 12.37 5.94 -19.52
CA ASN A 120 13.74 5.48 -19.64
C ASN A 120 14.33 5.76 -21.05
N VAL A 121 13.53 6.11 -22.03
CA VAL A 121 14.01 6.48 -23.38
C VAL A 121 14.57 7.90 -23.37
N ILE A 122 13.85 8.84 -22.75
CA ILE A 122 14.30 10.24 -22.64
C ILE A 122 15.13 10.51 -21.39
N GLN A 123 15.25 9.53 -20.50
CA GLN A 123 15.98 9.63 -19.22
C GLN A 123 15.47 10.75 -18.31
N ASP A 124 14.15 10.99 -18.32
CA ASP A 124 13.52 12.04 -17.51
C ASP A 124 12.06 11.69 -17.19
N TRP A 125 11.45 12.48 -16.32
CA TRP A 125 10.03 12.39 -15.98
C TRP A 125 9.20 12.83 -17.20
N ALA A 126 8.28 11.98 -17.62
CA ALA A 126 7.39 12.32 -18.72
C ALA A 126 6.49 13.51 -18.35
N GLU A 127 6.37 14.49 -19.24
CA GLU A 127 5.44 15.61 -19.04
C GLU A 127 3.99 15.13 -18.98
N THR A 128 3.67 14.12 -19.78
CA THR A 128 2.37 13.47 -19.85
C THR A 128 2.52 11.95 -19.89
N GLY A 129 1.60 11.25 -19.25
CA GLY A 129 1.59 9.80 -19.22
C GLY A 129 2.25 9.21 -17.99
N MET A 130 1.88 7.98 -17.70
CA MET A 130 2.28 7.23 -16.54
C MET A 130 2.17 5.74 -16.79
N PRO A 131 2.91 4.90 -16.07
CA PRO A 131 2.74 3.45 -16.11
C PRO A 131 1.30 3.05 -15.80
N TRP A 132 0.76 2.11 -16.57
CA TRP A 132 -0.61 1.56 -16.44
C TRP A 132 -1.77 2.58 -16.55
N GLY A 133 -1.54 3.86 -16.80
CA GLY A 133 -2.60 4.86 -16.96
C GLY A 133 -3.34 5.19 -15.66
N ALA A 134 -4.65 4.93 -15.58
CA ALA A 134 -5.48 5.35 -14.46
C ALA A 134 -5.03 4.78 -13.10
N ALA A 135 -5.27 5.55 -12.02
CA ALA A 135 -4.84 5.22 -10.67
C ALA A 135 -5.34 3.86 -10.17
N ASN A 136 -6.59 3.51 -10.45
CA ASN A 136 -7.15 2.22 -10.07
C ASN A 136 -6.44 1.03 -10.74
N VAL A 137 -6.00 1.18 -12.00
CA VAL A 137 -5.22 0.14 -12.70
C VAL A 137 -3.84 0.03 -12.08
N ALA A 138 -3.14 1.15 -11.87
CA ALA A 138 -1.82 1.16 -11.24
C ALA A 138 -1.85 0.58 -9.82
N ASN A 139 -2.85 0.93 -9.00
CA ASN A 139 -3.00 0.39 -7.64
C ASN A 139 -3.22 -1.13 -7.63
N SER A 140 -3.93 -1.69 -8.63
CA SER A 140 -4.07 -3.15 -8.76
C SER A 140 -2.75 -3.87 -9.09
N ARG A 141 -1.72 -3.13 -9.49
CA ARG A 141 -0.36 -3.63 -9.81
C ARG A 141 0.64 -3.42 -8.67
N ARG A 142 0.19 -2.95 -7.52
CA ARG A 142 0.99 -2.73 -6.31
C ARG A 142 0.48 -3.60 -5.17
N PRO A 143 1.28 -3.86 -4.12
CA PRO A 143 0.80 -4.47 -2.89
C PRO A 143 -0.33 -3.63 -2.29
N LEU A 144 -1.35 -4.26 -1.72
CA LEU A 144 -2.41 -3.54 -1.03
C LEU A 144 -1.88 -3.01 0.32
N PRO A 145 -1.98 -1.71 0.59
CA PRO A 145 -1.61 -1.16 1.87
C PRO A 145 -2.62 -1.59 2.94
N HIS A 146 -2.13 -1.92 4.12
CA HIS A 146 -2.95 -2.13 5.31
C HIS A 146 -2.36 -1.32 6.46
N LYS A 147 -3.16 -0.40 7.00
CA LYS A 147 -2.75 0.46 8.11
C LYS A 147 -3.31 -0.08 9.42
N VAL A 148 -2.43 -0.26 10.39
CA VAL A 148 -2.78 -0.61 11.76
C VAL A 148 -2.41 0.56 12.65
N ASP A 149 -3.41 1.21 13.24
CA ASP A 149 -3.19 2.34 14.14
C ASP A 149 -2.90 1.86 15.57
N ALA A 150 -1.92 2.51 16.23
CA ALA A 150 -1.44 2.12 17.56
C ALA A 150 -2.52 2.16 18.67
N PHE A 151 -3.59 2.92 18.46
CA PHE A 151 -4.70 3.09 19.42
C PHE A 151 -6.03 2.52 18.90
N SER A 152 -6.00 1.70 17.86
CA SER A 152 -7.21 1.02 17.41
C SER A 152 -7.62 -0.05 18.42
N ASN A 153 -8.93 -0.22 18.59
CA ASN A 153 -9.46 -1.31 19.42
C ASN A 153 -8.89 -2.66 18.91
N PRO A 154 -8.31 -3.51 19.79
CA PRO A 154 -7.75 -4.81 19.40
C PRO A 154 -8.72 -5.69 18.62
N GLU A 155 -10.02 -5.66 18.93
CA GLU A 155 -11.05 -6.42 18.21
C GLU A 155 -11.17 -5.95 16.74
N VAL A 156 -11.14 -4.63 16.51
CA VAL A 156 -11.21 -4.05 15.16
C VAL A 156 -9.97 -4.44 14.35
N GLN A 157 -8.79 -4.42 14.98
CA GLN A 157 -7.54 -4.83 14.34
C GLN A 157 -7.54 -6.32 14.01
N SER A 158 -7.93 -7.16 14.96
CA SER A 158 -8.00 -8.62 14.77
C SER A 158 -8.97 -8.96 13.65
N LYS A 159 -10.13 -8.32 13.59
CA LYS A 159 -11.09 -8.50 12.50
C LYS A 159 -10.51 -8.07 11.16
N ALA A 160 -9.86 -6.90 11.09
CA ALA A 160 -9.26 -6.41 9.85
C ALA A 160 -8.17 -7.35 9.33
N ILE A 161 -7.33 -7.93 10.21
CA ILE A 161 -6.30 -8.92 9.85
C ILE A 161 -6.96 -10.19 9.33
N VAL A 162 -8.00 -10.68 10.00
CA VAL A 162 -8.75 -11.88 9.58
C VAL A 162 -9.42 -11.66 8.22
N ASP A 163 -10.05 -10.51 8.02
CA ASP A 163 -10.68 -10.15 6.75
C ASP A 163 -9.65 -10.08 5.61
N LEU A 164 -8.46 -9.51 5.87
CA LEU A 164 -7.36 -9.46 4.91
C LEU A 164 -6.84 -10.86 4.56
N LEU A 165 -6.59 -11.71 5.55
CA LEU A 165 -6.16 -13.10 5.34
C LEU A 165 -7.21 -13.88 4.55
N SER A 166 -8.49 -13.71 4.88
CA SER A 166 -9.60 -14.34 4.16
C SER A 166 -9.67 -13.88 2.70
N ALA A 167 -9.46 -12.59 2.44
CA ALA A 167 -9.41 -12.05 1.08
C ALA A 167 -8.23 -12.63 0.27
N ILE A 168 -7.04 -12.73 0.87
CA ILE A 168 -5.85 -13.32 0.23
C ILE A 168 -6.07 -14.80 -0.09
N ILE A 169 -6.65 -15.55 0.84
CA ILE A 169 -6.96 -16.98 0.64
C ILE A 169 -8.00 -17.13 -0.47
N ASN A 170 -9.07 -16.34 -0.45
CA ASN A 170 -10.12 -16.40 -1.47
C ASN A 170 -9.60 -16.04 -2.87
N ASP A 171 -8.68 -15.08 -2.97
CA ASP A 171 -8.07 -14.69 -4.25
C ASP A 171 -7.17 -15.82 -4.79
N ARG A 172 -6.40 -16.46 -3.93
CA ARG A 172 -5.62 -17.67 -4.31
C ARG A 172 -6.51 -18.83 -4.74
N VAL A 173 -7.61 -19.06 -4.04
CA VAL A 173 -8.58 -20.11 -4.40
C VAL A 173 -9.19 -19.86 -5.77
N LYS A 174 -9.56 -18.60 -6.07
CA LYS A 174 -10.07 -18.22 -7.38
C LYS A 174 -9.04 -18.46 -8.49
N SER A 175 -7.75 -18.17 -8.24
CA SER A 175 -6.68 -18.41 -9.22
C SER A 175 -6.47 -19.90 -9.52
N PHE A 176 -6.67 -20.79 -8.53
CA PHE A 176 -6.64 -22.24 -8.76
C PHE A 176 -7.87 -22.76 -9.52
N ARG A 177 -9.06 -22.17 -9.31
CA ARG A 177 -10.28 -22.56 -10.04
C ARG A 177 -10.22 -22.26 -11.54
N THR A 178 -9.42 -21.29 -11.96
CA THR A 178 -9.24 -20.96 -13.38
C THR A 178 -8.40 -22.00 -14.11
N LEU A 179 -7.71 -22.89 -13.39
CA LEU A 179 -6.83 -23.92 -13.95
C LEU A 179 -7.47 -25.31 -14.00
N GLU A 180 -8.58 -25.52 -13.29
CA GLU A 180 -9.30 -26.81 -13.29
C GLU A 180 -10.78 -26.59 -13.64
N ASN A 181 -11.10 -26.71 -14.95
CA ASN A 181 -12.46 -26.99 -15.41
C ASN A 181 -12.77 -28.45 -15.09
N THR A 182 -13.24 -28.75 -13.90
CA THR A 182 -13.87 -30.04 -13.60
C THR A 182 -15.37 -29.85 -13.45
N GLU A 183 -16.09 -30.43 -14.38
CA GLU A 183 -17.51 -30.71 -14.31
C GLU A 183 -17.75 -31.78 -13.22
N ASP A 184 -17.98 -31.37 -12.00
CA ASP A 184 -18.75 -32.16 -11.03
C ASP A 184 -18.98 -31.35 -9.76
N GLY A 185 -20.24 -31.34 -9.30
CA GLY A 185 -20.75 -30.47 -8.21
C GLY A 185 -20.37 -30.88 -6.78
N GLU A 186 -19.29 -31.61 -6.56
CA GLU A 186 -18.78 -31.90 -5.23
C GLU A 186 -17.76 -30.84 -4.76
N LEU A 187 -17.95 -30.38 -3.54
CA LEU A 187 -16.99 -29.50 -2.84
C LEU A 187 -15.62 -30.16 -2.84
N THR A 188 -14.63 -29.54 -3.48
CA THR A 188 -13.25 -30.04 -3.45
C THR A 188 -12.75 -30.11 -1.99
N GLU A 189 -11.78 -30.99 -1.71
CA GLU A 189 -11.10 -31.09 -0.41
C GLU A 189 -10.66 -29.72 0.14
N PHE A 190 -10.29 -28.81 -0.77
CA PHE A 190 -9.90 -27.45 -0.45
C PHE A 190 -11.08 -26.56 0.00
N GLN A 191 -12.27 -26.74 -0.53
CA GLN A 191 -13.48 -26.03 -0.12
C GLN A 191 -13.91 -26.48 1.27
N LYS A 192 -13.78 -27.77 1.59
CA LYS A 192 -13.99 -28.33 2.94
C LYS A 192 -12.99 -27.76 3.94
N LEU A 193 -11.73 -27.59 3.54
CA LEU A 193 -10.69 -26.98 4.37
C LEU A 193 -10.98 -25.49 4.64
N LEU A 194 -11.48 -24.74 3.67
CA LEU A 194 -11.91 -23.35 3.83
C LEU A 194 -13.09 -23.18 4.79
N GLU A 195 -14.07 -24.09 4.76
CA GLU A 195 -15.16 -24.09 5.72
C GLU A 195 -14.66 -24.39 7.12
N GLN A 196 -13.73 -25.34 7.27
CA GLN A 196 -13.09 -25.62 8.56
C GLN A 196 -12.30 -24.41 9.09
N VAL A 197 -11.53 -23.70 8.25
CA VAL A 197 -10.82 -22.46 8.62
C VAL A 197 -11.79 -21.37 9.04
N LYS A 198 -12.91 -21.19 8.35
CA LYS A 198 -13.97 -20.25 8.75
C LYS A 198 -14.57 -20.57 10.11
N ASN A 199 -14.82 -21.85 10.38
CA ASN A 199 -15.38 -22.30 11.64
C ASN A 199 -14.39 -22.10 12.79
N ILE A 200 -13.10 -22.38 12.58
CA ILE A 200 -12.03 -22.11 13.56
C ILE A 200 -11.91 -20.61 13.85
N GLN A 201 -12.02 -19.76 12.82
CA GLN A 201 -12.00 -18.31 12.99
C GLN A 201 -13.15 -17.79 13.86
N SER A 202 -14.37 -18.29 13.65
CA SER A 202 -15.54 -17.94 14.48
C SER A 202 -15.31 -18.32 15.94
N THR A 203 -14.78 -19.51 16.19
CA THR A 203 -14.49 -20.02 17.54
C THR A 203 -13.42 -19.17 18.23
N ILE A 204 -12.33 -18.84 17.55
CA ILE A 204 -11.25 -17.98 18.11
C ILE A 204 -11.77 -16.59 18.46
N ILE A 205 -12.64 -16.01 17.62
CA ILE A 205 -13.23 -14.69 17.88
C ILE A 205 -14.17 -14.74 19.10
N GLU A 206 -14.97 -15.78 19.24
CA GLU A 206 -15.85 -15.96 20.40
C GLU A 206 -15.06 -16.20 21.69
N GLU A 207 -14.06 -17.07 21.67
CA GLU A 207 -13.18 -17.32 22.82
C GLU A 207 -12.42 -16.08 23.25
N SER A 208 -11.90 -15.29 22.29
CA SER A 208 -11.21 -14.03 22.59
C SER A 208 -12.16 -12.99 23.21
N LYS A 209 -13.42 -12.92 22.79
CA LYS A 209 -14.43 -12.06 23.40
C LYS A 209 -14.74 -12.45 24.85
N ASP A 210 -14.84 -13.73 25.11
CA ASP A 210 -15.09 -14.25 26.43
C ASP A 210 -13.92 -14.04 27.41
N GLU A 211 -12.67 -14.13 26.91
CA GLU A 211 -11.48 -13.81 27.69
C GLU A 211 -11.37 -12.32 28.02
N ILE A 212 -11.65 -11.44 27.06
CA ILE A 212 -11.67 -9.99 27.28
C ILE A 212 -12.74 -9.62 28.30
N LYS A 213 -13.95 -10.17 28.19
CA LYS A 213 -15.04 -9.94 29.16
C LYS A 213 -14.70 -10.40 30.56
N LYS A 214 -14.06 -11.56 30.71
CA LYS A 214 -13.56 -12.05 32.00
C LYS A 214 -12.46 -11.17 32.58
N ALA A 215 -11.59 -10.60 31.74
CA ALA A 215 -10.55 -9.67 32.19
C ALA A 215 -11.16 -8.33 32.66
N GLU A 216 -12.20 -7.82 31.98
CA GLU A 216 -12.92 -6.61 32.38
C GLU A 216 -13.67 -6.79 33.69
N GLU A 217 -14.33 -7.94 33.90
CA GLU A 217 -15.05 -8.29 35.15
C GLU A 217 -14.09 -8.54 36.32
N GLY A 218 -12.84 -8.93 36.09
CA GLY A 218 -11.81 -9.14 37.10
C GLY A 218 -11.09 -7.87 37.60
N ILE A 219 -11.36 -6.72 37.01
CA ILE A 219 -10.77 -5.41 37.35
C ILE A 219 -11.75 -4.52 38.13
N SER A 220 -12.97 -4.98 38.41
CA SER A 220 -14.01 -4.24 39.17
C SER A 220 -13.96 -4.49 40.66
#